data_0a79f950726bc3d9296788ec1d9c62fd
#
_entry.id   0a79f950726bc3d9296788ec1d9c62fd
#
_cell.length_a   1.000
_cell.length_b   1.000
_cell.length_c   1.000
_cell.angle_alpha   90.00
_cell.angle_beta   90.00
_cell.angle_gamma   90.00
#
_symmetry.space_group_name_H-M   'P 1'
#
loop_
_entity.id
_entity.type
_entity.pdbx_description
1 polymer ?
#
loop_
_entity_poly.entity_id
_entity_poly.type
_entity_poly.pdbx_seq_one_letter_code
_entity_poly.pdbx_strand_id
1 'polypeptide(L)'
;LGGVFLIKVKNLTKEFKIRKKESGLKGAFKSLFSSEFDSKTAVSNISFEIKSGEIVGYIGSNGAGKSTTIKMMTGILTPSSGQVLVNGRVPYKEREKNAKDIGVVFGQRTQLWWDLALSETFTILKDIYSIPDEVYEKNMKFLNKVLDLEEFMTRPVRTLSLGQRMRGDLAASLIHNPKILYLDEPTIGLDVVVKEKVRTAIKEI
;
A
#
# COMPACT_ATOMS: atom_id res chain seq x y z
N LEU A 1 -20.24 -0.54 24.97
CA LEU A 1 -20.07 0.30 23.78
C LEU A 1 -19.11 -0.44 22.85
N GLY A 2 -19.63 -1.24 21.91
CA GLY A 2 -18.83 -1.98 20.93
C GLY A 2 -18.22 -0.99 19.94
N GLY A 3 -16.89 -0.78 20.02
CA GLY A 3 -16.16 0.05 19.04
C GLY A 3 -16.36 -0.52 17.63
N VAL A 4 -16.58 0.37 16.66
CA VAL A 4 -16.69 0.00 15.25
C VAL A 4 -15.32 -0.49 14.77
N PHE A 5 -15.20 -1.77 14.46
CA PHE A 5 -13.97 -2.31 13.87
C PHE A 5 -13.78 -1.78 12.46
N LEU A 6 -12.65 -1.16 12.23
CA LEU A 6 -12.29 -0.62 10.92
C LEU A 6 -11.69 -1.71 10.01
N ILE A 7 -10.93 -2.64 10.60
CA ILE A 7 -10.40 -3.81 9.90
C ILE A 7 -10.73 -5.07 10.70
N LYS A 8 -11.21 -6.09 10.02
CA LYS A 8 -11.47 -7.41 10.60
C LYS A 8 -10.93 -8.50 9.70
N VAL A 9 -10.01 -9.29 10.25
CA VAL A 9 -9.37 -10.42 9.57
C VAL A 9 -9.68 -11.69 10.34
N LYS A 10 -10.18 -12.73 9.66
CA LYS A 10 -10.55 -14.01 10.29
C LYS A 10 -10.03 -15.18 9.48
N ASN A 11 -9.17 -16.00 10.09
CA ASN A 11 -8.59 -17.23 9.55
C ASN A 11 -7.99 -17.02 8.14
N LEU A 12 -7.37 -15.86 7.92
CA LEU A 12 -6.88 -15.44 6.61
C LEU A 12 -5.68 -16.27 6.18
N THR A 13 -5.77 -16.88 5.00
CA THR A 13 -4.70 -17.70 4.43
C THR A 13 -4.46 -17.28 2.98
N LYS A 14 -3.19 -17.25 2.58
CA LYS A 14 -2.78 -17.06 1.19
C LYS A 14 -1.75 -18.07 0.77
N GLU A 15 -2.09 -18.84 -0.25
CA GLU A 15 -1.22 -19.79 -0.93
C GLU A 15 -0.99 -19.33 -2.37
N PHE A 16 0.23 -19.51 -2.85
CA PHE A 16 0.61 -19.30 -4.25
C PHE A 16 0.95 -20.62 -4.88
N LYS A 17 0.33 -20.91 -6.01
CA LYS A 17 0.67 -22.06 -6.85
C LYS A 17 1.91 -21.73 -7.68
N ILE A 18 2.98 -22.48 -7.51
CA ILE A 18 4.24 -22.31 -8.23
C ILE A 18 4.38 -23.54 -9.15
N ARG A 19 4.55 -23.31 -10.45
CA ARG A 19 4.84 -24.44 -11.36
C ARG A 19 6.17 -25.09 -10.98
N LYS A 20 6.17 -26.41 -10.83
CA LYS A 20 7.38 -27.19 -10.62
C LYS A 20 8.24 -27.12 -11.88
N LYS A 21 9.41 -26.47 -11.80
CA LYS A 21 10.37 -26.44 -12.89
C LYS A 21 11.28 -27.67 -12.74
N GLU A 22 11.17 -28.63 -13.65
CA GLU A 22 12.20 -29.65 -13.80
C GLU A 22 13.39 -29.06 -14.58
N SER A 23 14.62 -29.28 -14.10
CA SER A 23 15.83 -28.81 -14.75
C SER A 23 16.16 -29.62 -16.00
N GLY A 24 16.61 -28.94 -17.08
CA GLY A 24 17.06 -29.56 -18.34
C GLY A 24 16.04 -29.47 -19.47
N LEU A 25 16.54 -29.62 -20.73
CA LEU A 25 15.71 -29.49 -21.96
C LEU A 25 14.53 -30.47 -22.01
N LYS A 26 14.72 -31.71 -21.51
CA LYS A 26 13.65 -32.72 -21.39
C LYS A 26 12.61 -32.32 -20.32
N GLY A 27 13.03 -31.67 -19.22
CA GLY A 27 12.15 -31.14 -18.19
C GLY A 27 11.34 -29.94 -18.68
N ALA A 28 11.91 -29.08 -19.52
CA ALA A 28 11.22 -27.95 -20.13
C ALA A 28 10.06 -28.41 -21.04
N PHE A 29 10.27 -29.46 -21.84
CA PHE A 29 9.21 -30.04 -22.68
C PHE A 29 8.11 -30.73 -21.85
N LYS A 30 8.48 -31.48 -20.79
CA LYS A 30 7.54 -32.13 -19.88
C LYS A 30 6.73 -31.10 -19.07
N SER A 31 7.35 -29.97 -18.68
CA SER A 31 6.68 -28.89 -17.94
C SER A 31 5.62 -28.14 -18.76
N LEU A 32 5.63 -28.22 -20.11
CA LEU A 32 4.58 -27.66 -20.96
C LEU A 32 3.28 -28.48 -20.87
N PHE A 33 3.37 -29.75 -20.55
CA PHE A 33 2.23 -30.67 -20.48
C PHE A 33 1.92 -31.17 -19.06
N SER A 34 2.80 -30.94 -18.06
CA SER A 34 2.54 -31.32 -16.68
C SER A 34 1.84 -30.19 -15.91
N SER A 35 0.73 -30.53 -15.27
CA SER A 35 -0.05 -29.63 -14.39
C SER A 35 0.38 -29.74 -12.92
N GLU A 36 1.64 -30.12 -12.64
CA GLU A 36 2.12 -30.21 -11.28
C GLU A 36 2.48 -28.82 -10.72
N PHE A 37 1.82 -28.44 -9.64
CA PHE A 37 2.06 -27.21 -8.92
C PHE A 37 2.49 -27.52 -7.49
N ASP A 38 3.56 -26.88 -7.05
CA ASP A 38 3.88 -26.78 -5.63
C ASP A 38 3.10 -25.60 -5.04
N SER A 39 2.56 -25.75 -3.83
CA SER A 39 1.95 -24.63 -3.12
C SER A 39 2.95 -24.02 -2.14
N LYS A 40 3.07 -22.71 -2.17
CA LYS A 40 3.82 -21.93 -1.17
C LYS A 40 2.85 -21.11 -0.35
N THR A 41 2.71 -21.45 0.94
CA THR A 41 1.90 -20.67 1.88
C THR A 41 2.67 -19.41 2.29
N ALA A 42 2.13 -18.26 1.96
CA ALA A 42 2.70 -16.96 2.30
C ALA A 42 2.08 -16.36 3.57
N VAL A 43 0.81 -16.67 3.85
CA VAL A 43 0.09 -16.29 5.07
C VAL A 43 -0.73 -17.49 5.50
N SER A 44 -0.66 -17.88 6.77
CA SER A 44 -1.32 -19.06 7.30
C SER A 44 -2.20 -18.70 8.49
N ASN A 45 -3.52 -18.78 8.30
CA ASN A 45 -4.55 -18.78 9.34
C ASN A 45 -4.41 -17.63 10.38
N ILE A 46 -4.22 -16.39 9.91
CA ILE A 46 -4.13 -15.23 10.81
C ILE A 46 -5.50 -14.62 11.09
N SER A 47 -5.70 -14.14 12.32
CA SER A 47 -6.93 -13.45 12.73
C SER A 47 -6.55 -12.26 13.62
N PHE A 48 -7.13 -11.10 13.33
CA PHE A 48 -6.99 -9.88 14.14
C PHE A 48 -8.08 -8.87 13.80
N GLU A 49 -8.26 -7.90 14.67
CA GLU A 49 -9.20 -6.80 14.48
C GLU A 49 -8.49 -5.48 14.83
N ILE A 50 -8.77 -4.41 14.07
CA ILE A 50 -8.26 -3.07 14.31
C ILE A 50 -9.46 -2.11 14.40
N LYS A 51 -9.49 -1.32 15.46
CA LYS A 51 -10.54 -0.31 15.69
C LYS A 51 -10.17 1.01 15.03
N SER A 52 -11.16 1.87 14.84
CA SER A 52 -10.93 3.23 14.41
C SER A 52 -10.05 4.00 15.41
N GLY A 53 -9.09 4.78 14.90
CA GLY A 53 -8.15 5.56 15.71
C GLY A 53 -6.94 4.77 16.25
N GLU A 54 -6.82 3.48 15.95
CA GLU A 54 -5.64 2.69 16.36
C GLU A 54 -4.49 2.82 15.38
N ILE A 55 -3.27 2.95 15.92
CA ILE A 55 -2.01 2.81 15.19
C ILE A 55 -1.45 1.43 15.52
N VAL A 56 -1.32 0.57 14.51
CA VAL A 56 -0.91 -0.83 14.67
C VAL A 56 0.39 -1.11 13.95
N GLY A 57 1.40 -1.60 14.68
CA GLY A 57 2.64 -2.13 14.12
C GLY A 57 2.51 -3.61 13.77
N TYR A 58 2.56 -3.94 12.47
CA TYR A 58 2.54 -5.33 12.01
C TYR A 58 3.98 -5.86 11.86
N ILE A 59 4.46 -6.56 12.87
CA ILE A 59 5.86 -6.97 13.03
C ILE A 59 6.05 -8.44 12.61
N GLY A 60 7.21 -8.76 12.04
CA GLY A 60 7.59 -10.12 11.67
C GLY A 60 8.88 -10.13 10.84
N SER A 61 9.51 -11.30 10.71
CA SER A 61 10.71 -11.49 9.88
C SER A 61 10.45 -11.22 8.39
N ASN A 62 11.53 -11.06 7.61
CA ASN A 62 11.40 -10.97 6.15
C ASN A 62 10.81 -12.28 5.61
N GLY A 63 9.84 -12.17 4.70
CA GLY A 63 9.11 -13.32 4.18
C GLY A 63 7.94 -13.83 5.06
N ALA A 64 7.68 -13.24 6.23
CA ALA A 64 6.56 -13.63 7.12
C ALA A 64 5.15 -13.29 6.59
N GLY A 65 5.03 -12.80 5.36
CA GLY A 65 3.73 -12.51 4.75
C GLY A 65 3.17 -11.11 5.03
N LYS A 66 3.92 -10.20 5.66
CA LYS A 66 3.47 -8.83 5.98
C LYS A 66 2.89 -8.09 4.78
N SER A 67 3.67 -7.89 3.74
CA SER A 67 3.22 -7.23 2.50
C SER A 67 2.11 -8.00 1.78
N THR A 68 2.09 -9.34 1.91
CA THR A 68 1.01 -10.17 1.35
C THR A 68 -0.30 -9.91 2.08
N THR A 69 -0.26 -9.79 3.41
CA THR A 69 -1.43 -9.44 4.22
C THR A 69 -1.95 -8.04 3.88
N ILE A 70 -1.07 -7.04 3.78
CA ILE A 70 -1.44 -5.68 3.35
C ILE A 70 -2.09 -5.72 1.96
N LYS A 71 -1.52 -6.47 0.99
CA LYS A 71 -2.11 -6.61 -0.35
C LYS A 71 -3.48 -7.28 -0.36
N MET A 72 -3.80 -8.14 0.61
CA MET A 72 -5.15 -8.68 0.76
C MET A 72 -6.11 -7.66 1.38
N MET A 73 -5.67 -6.87 2.36
CA MET A 73 -6.48 -5.81 2.96
C MET A 73 -6.72 -4.64 1.99
N THR A 74 -5.78 -4.37 1.08
CA THR A 74 -5.96 -3.35 0.03
C THR A 74 -6.77 -3.83 -1.18
N GLY A 75 -7.09 -5.13 -1.26
CA GLY A 75 -7.84 -5.71 -2.38
C GLY A 75 -7.01 -6.05 -3.61
N ILE A 76 -5.68 -5.86 -3.57
CA ILE A 76 -4.77 -6.25 -4.65
C ILE A 76 -4.72 -7.77 -4.79
N LEU A 77 -4.71 -8.50 -3.67
CA LEU A 77 -4.72 -9.96 -3.64
C LEU A 77 -6.03 -10.50 -3.08
N THR A 78 -6.53 -11.57 -3.69
CA THR A 78 -7.64 -12.35 -3.15
C THR A 78 -7.07 -13.43 -2.21
N PRO A 79 -7.61 -13.59 -1.00
CA PRO A 79 -7.26 -14.68 -0.10
C PRO A 79 -7.51 -16.06 -0.73
N SER A 80 -6.76 -17.07 -0.31
CA SER A 80 -7.05 -18.48 -0.64
C SER A 80 -8.17 -19.03 0.23
N SER A 81 -8.21 -18.60 1.52
CA SER A 81 -9.30 -18.90 2.45
C SER A 81 -9.36 -17.85 3.57
N GLY A 82 -10.41 -17.91 4.38
CA GLY A 82 -10.66 -16.92 5.43
C GLY A 82 -11.39 -15.69 4.92
N GLN A 83 -11.47 -14.67 5.76
CA GLN A 83 -12.23 -13.45 5.50
C GLN A 83 -11.40 -12.21 5.85
N VAL A 84 -11.58 -11.16 5.06
CA VAL A 84 -11.08 -9.82 5.36
C VAL A 84 -12.17 -8.79 5.07
N LEU A 85 -12.42 -7.93 6.04
CA LEU A 85 -13.29 -6.76 5.92
C LEU A 85 -12.49 -5.52 6.25
N VAL A 86 -12.63 -4.50 5.41
CA VAL A 86 -12.02 -3.18 5.58
C VAL A 86 -13.14 -2.15 5.45
N ASN A 87 -13.36 -1.37 6.49
CA ASN A 87 -14.49 -0.43 6.56
C ASN A 87 -15.84 -1.08 6.18
N GLY A 88 -16.07 -2.31 6.68
CA GLY A 88 -17.29 -3.11 6.43
C GLY A 88 -17.38 -3.76 5.06
N ARG A 89 -16.37 -3.60 4.16
CA ARG A 89 -16.37 -4.14 2.80
C ARG A 89 -15.36 -5.26 2.61
N VAL A 90 -15.62 -6.14 1.66
CA VAL A 90 -14.65 -7.15 1.20
C VAL A 90 -13.74 -6.51 0.13
N PRO A 91 -12.45 -6.21 0.41
CA PRO A 91 -11.61 -5.35 -0.42
C PRO A 91 -11.49 -5.81 -1.89
N TYR A 92 -11.28 -7.10 -2.11
CA TYR A 92 -11.11 -7.65 -3.46
C TYR A 92 -12.40 -7.77 -4.28
N LYS A 93 -13.58 -7.62 -3.65
CA LYS A 93 -14.89 -7.59 -4.32
C LYS A 93 -15.33 -6.16 -4.66
N GLU A 94 -14.95 -5.19 -3.84
CA GLU A 94 -15.36 -3.79 -3.97
C GLU A 94 -14.12 -2.87 -4.07
N ARG A 95 -13.20 -3.21 -5.00
CA ARG A 95 -11.88 -2.57 -5.10
C ARG A 95 -11.92 -1.05 -5.22
N GLU A 96 -12.79 -0.53 -6.09
CA GLU A 96 -12.90 0.90 -6.30
C GLU A 96 -13.35 1.64 -5.04
N LYS A 97 -14.40 1.13 -4.37
CA LYS A 97 -14.90 1.72 -3.11
C LYS A 97 -13.88 1.60 -1.99
N ASN A 98 -13.16 0.46 -1.93
CA ASN A 98 -12.09 0.26 -0.96
C ASN A 98 -10.94 1.24 -1.20
N ALA A 99 -10.53 1.45 -2.46
CA ALA A 99 -9.44 2.36 -2.83
C ALA A 99 -9.73 3.81 -2.40
N LYS A 100 -10.98 4.26 -2.44
CA LYS A 100 -11.38 5.61 -1.98
C LYS A 100 -11.25 5.80 -0.46
N ASP A 101 -11.32 4.72 0.31
CA ASP A 101 -11.24 4.76 1.77
C ASP A 101 -9.82 4.53 2.30
N ILE A 102 -8.86 4.12 1.47
CA ILE A 102 -7.52 3.73 1.91
C ILE A 102 -6.41 4.54 1.22
N GLY A 103 -5.37 4.90 1.97
CA GLY A 103 -4.08 5.31 1.45
C GLY A 103 -3.08 4.17 1.59
N VAL A 104 -2.19 3.99 0.61
CA VAL A 104 -1.20 2.91 0.64
C VAL A 104 0.15 3.41 0.17
N VAL A 105 1.19 3.12 0.94
CA VAL A 105 2.58 3.35 0.54
C VAL A 105 3.32 2.02 0.59
N PHE A 106 3.88 1.61 -0.55
CA PHE A 106 4.79 0.47 -0.65
C PHE A 106 6.21 0.99 -0.83
N GLY A 107 7.07 0.84 0.17
CA GLY A 107 8.40 1.46 0.21
C GLY A 107 9.33 1.14 -0.97
N GLN A 108 9.08 0.06 -1.70
CA GLN A 108 9.87 -0.33 -2.87
C GLN A 108 9.24 0.04 -4.22
N ARG A 109 8.05 0.64 -4.21
CA ARG A 109 7.31 1.01 -5.43
C ARG A 109 6.67 2.36 -5.25
N THR A 110 6.94 3.26 -6.19
CA THR A 110 6.26 4.55 -6.24
C THR A 110 4.93 4.42 -7.01
N GLN A 111 3.93 5.18 -6.56
CA GLN A 111 2.68 5.39 -7.29
C GLN A 111 2.71 6.67 -8.14
N LEU A 112 3.82 7.43 -8.05
CA LEU A 112 3.99 8.67 -8.79
C LEU A 112 4.36 8.38 -10.25
N TRP A 113 3.89 9.23 -11.17
CA TRP A 113 4.22 9.12 -12.60
C TRP A 113 5.63 9.62 -12.87
N TRP A 114 6.49 8.74 -13.36
CA TRP A 114 7.94 8.91 -13.47
C TRP A 114 8.38 10.13 -14.26
N ASP A 115 7.70 10.42 -15.38
CA ASP A 115 8.05 11.51 -16.29
C ASP A 115 7.31 12.82 -16.03
N LEU A 116 6.31 12.82 -15.15
CA LEU A 116 5.52 14.00 -14.80
C LEU A 116 6.14 14.76 -13.62
N ALA A 117 5.87 16.05 -13.56
CA ALA A 117 6.13 16.81 -12.35
C ALA A 117 5.27 16.30 -11.18
N LEU A 118 5.76 16.45 -9.95
CA LEU A 118 5.02 15.99 -8.79
C LEU A 118 3.64 16.67 -8.69
N SER A 119 3.55 17.97 -9.00
CA SER A 119 2.29 18.70 -9.05
C SER A 119 1.28 18.15 -10.06
N GLU A 120 1.76 17.74 -11.24
CA GLU A 120 0.91 17.12 -12.27
C GLU A 120 0.37 15.76 -11.79
N THR A 121 1.21 14.97 -11.11
CA THR A 121 0.78 13.72 -10.46
C THR A 121 -0.38 13.99 -9.49
N PHE A 122 -0.28 15.01 -8.65
CA PHE A 122 -1.33 15.34 -7.69
C PHE A 122 -2.62 15.84 -8.37
N THR A 123 -2.50 16.59 -9.46
CA THR A 123 -3.67 17.00 -10.27
C THR A 123 -4.40 15.80 -10.86
N ILE A 124 -3.66 14.84 -11.41
CA ILE A 124 -4.25 13.61 -11.93
C ILE A 124 -4.91 12.79 -10.82
N LEU A 125 -4.29 12.68 -9.65
CA LEU A 125 -4.90 12.00 -8.50
C LEU A 125 -6.17 12.69 -8.01
N LYS A 126 -6.20 14.03 -8.00
CA LYS A 126 -7.42 14.80 -7.71
C LYS A 126 -8.58 14.37 -8.61
N ASP A 127 -8.33 14.26 -9.91
CA ASP A 127 -9.34 13.87 -10.89
C ASP A 127 -9.76 12.40 -10.71
N ILE A 128 -8.80 11.47 -10.53
CA ILE A 128 -9.06 10.04 -10.30
C ILE A 128 -9.95 9.84 -9.07
N TYR A 129 -9.65 10.52 -7.96
CA TYR A 129 -10.42 10.41 -6.72
C TYR A 129 -11.65 11.34 -6.69
N SER A 130 -11.84 12.17 -7.72
CA SER A 130 -12.92 13.18 -7.81
C SER A 130 -12.94 14.08 -6.58
N ILE A 131 -11.78 14.64 -6.21
CA ILE A 131 -11.62 15.49 -5.03
C ILE A 131 -12.09 16.91 -5.38
N PRO A 132 -13.05 17.50 -4.63
CA PRO A 132 -13.46 18.89 -4.83
C PRO A 132 -12.28 19.86 -4.64
N ASP A 133 -12.27 20.97 -5.41
CA ASP A 133 -11.18 21.96 -5.40
C ASP A 133 -10.83 22.45 -4.01
N GLU A 134 -11.80 22.86 -3.22
CA GLU A 134 -11.60 23.36 -1.86
C GLU A 134 -10.95 22.32 -0.93
N VAL A 135 -11.35 21.04 -1.08
CA VAL A 135 -10.79 19.94 -0.29
C VAL A 135 -9.36 19.66 -0.72
N TYR A 136 -9.11 19.67 -2.04
CA TYR A 136 -7.78 19.48 -2.60
C TYR A 136 -6.80 20.56 -2.12
N GLU A 137 -7.16 21.83 -2.22
CA GLU A 137 -6.33 22.95 -1.79
C GLU A 137 -6.01 22.88 -0.29
N LYS A 138 -7.02 22.59 0.53
CA LYS A 138 -6.85 22.41 1.98
C LYS A 138 -5.87 21.27 2.28
N ASN A 139 -6.07 20.12 1.65
CA ASN A 139 -5.21 18.94 1.86
C ASN A 139 -3.79 19.20 1.37
N MET A 140 -3.62 19.80 0.19
CA MET A 140 -2.31 20.15 -0.34
C MET A 140 -1.56 21.15 0.52
N LYS A 141 -2.23 22.16 1.05
CA LYS A 141 -1.62 23.12 2.00
C LYS A 141 -1.08 22.41 3.25
N PHE A 142 -1.86 21.49 3.81
CA PHE A 142 -1.43 20.69 4.96
C PHE A 142 -0.26 19.78 4.61
N LEU A 143 -0.39 18.99 3.53
CA LEU A 143 0.63 18.02 3.11
C LEU A 143 1.94 18.70 2.72
N ASN A 144 1.86 19.87 2.07
CA ASN A 144 3.02 20.67 1.72
C ASN A 144 3.78 21.12 2.96
N LYS A 145 3.05 21.60 3.98
CA LYS A 145 3.65 22.02 5.26
C LYS A 145 4.34 20.87 5.99
N VAL A 146 3.67 19.70 6.07
CA VAL A 146 4.15 18.56 6.87
C VAL A 146 5.26 17.78 6.16
N LEU A 147 5.22 17.72 4.83
CA LEU A 147 6.13 16.90 4.02
C LEU A 147 7.17 17.71 3.25
N ASP A 148 7.24 19.05 3.42
CA ASP A 148 8.17 19.97 2.72
C ASP A 148 8.20 19.69 1.19
N LEU A 149 7.06 19.71 0.52
CA LEU A 149 6.94 19.32 -0.89
C LEU A 149 7.34 20.47 -1.85
N GLU A 150 7.19 21.74 -1.42
CA GLU A 150 7.28 22.92 -2.25
C GLU A 150 8.57 22.99 -3.07
N GLU A 151 9.68 22.61 -2.43
CA GLU A 151 11.03 22.63 -3.02
C GLU A 151 11.14 21.79 -4.32
N PHE A 152 10.30 20.76 -4.51
CA PHE A 152 10.39 19.84 -5.63
C PHE A 152 9.07 19.57 -6.36
N MET A 153 8.02 20.34 -6.07
CA MET A 153 6.68 20.19 -6.70
C MET A 153 6.70 20.26 -8.23
N THR A 154 7.53 21.12 -8.79
CA THR A 154 7.64 21.32 -10.25
C THR A 154 8.63 20.38 -10.93
N ARG A 155 9.31 19.54 -10.18
CA ARG A 155 10.33 18.64 -10.71
C ARG A 155 9.74 17.31 -11.16
N PRO A 156 10.18 16.75 -12.32
CA PRO A 156 9.81 15.40 -12.72
C PRO A 156 10.22 14.36 -11.68
N VAL A 157 9.33 13.40 -11.41
CA VAL A 157 9.52 12.38 -10.36
C VAL A 157 10.84 11.61 -10.51
N ARG A 158 11.28 11.33 -11.75
CA ARG A 158 12.56 10.65 -12.04
C ARG A 158 13.79 11.39 -11.50
N THR A 159 13.70 12.71 -11.30
CA THR A 159 14.81 13.54 -10.80
C THR A 159 14.83 13.70 -9.29
N LEU A 160 13.83 13.19 -8.60
CA LEU A 160 13.70 13.28 -7.16
C LEU A 160 14.62 12.27 -6.46
N SER A 161 15.19 12.66 -5.32
CA SER A 161 15.87 11.73 -4.43
C SER A 161 14.88 10.68 -3.88
N LEU A 162 15.39 9.58 -3.35
CA LEU A 162 14.54 8.55 -2.74
C LEU A 162 13.66 9.14 -1.62
N GLY A 163 14.22 10.02 -0.78
CA GLY A 163 13.49 10.70 0.29
C GLY A 163 12.42 11.66 -0.21
N GLN A 164 12.70 12.43 -1.28
CA GLN A 164 11.72 13.30 -1.93
C GLN A 164 10.58 12.48 -2.55
N ARG A 165 10.90 11.38 -3.23
CA ARG A 165 9.88 10.46 -3.77
C ARG A 165 9.01 9.87 -2.67
N MET A 166 9.60 9.43 -1.56
CA MET A 166 8.84 8.88 -0.43
C MET A 166 7.88 9.90 0.17
N ARG A 167 8.30 11.16 0.32
CA ARG A 167 7.44 12.27 0.77
C ARG A 167 6.31 12.53 -0.24
N GLY A 168 6.60 12.49 -1.53
CA GLY A 168 5.61 12.57 -2.60
C GLY A 168 4.62 11.39 -2.58
N ASP A 169 5.09 10.16 -2.37
CA ASP A 169 4.24 8.97 -2.26
C ASP A 169 3.31 9.04 -1.03
N LEU A 170 3.81 9.53 0.11
CA LEU A 170 2.97 9.78 1.28
C LEU A 170 1.90 10.82 0.98
N ALA A 171 2.26 11.96 0.37
CA ALA A 171 1.28 12.97 -0.02
C ALA A 171 0.22 12.40 -0.97
N ALA A 172 0.64 11.66 -2.00
CA ALA A 172 -0.25 10.99 -2.95
C ALA A 172 -1.21 10.01 -2.27
N SER A 173 -0.75 9.29 -1.24
CA SER A 173 -1.60 8.36 -0.49
C SER A 173 -2.61 9.02 0.44
N LEU A 174 -2.45 10.31 0.73
CA LEU A 174 -3.25 11.06 1.70
C LEU A 174 -4.14 12.15 1.08
N ILE A 175 -3.87 12.52 -0.18
CA ILE A 175 -4.50 13.66 -0.85
C ILE A 175 -6.03 13.58 -0.88
N HIS A 176 -6.59 12.37 -0.93
CA HIS A 176 -8.02 12.09 -0.95
C HIS A 176 -8.63 11.88 0.45
N ASN A 177 -7.86 12.17 1.51
CA ASN A 177 -8.29 12.04 2.91
C ASN A 177 -8.83 10.64 3.27
N PRO A 178 -8.00 9.58 3.14
CA PRO A 178 -8.41 8.21 3.41
C PRO A 178 -8.71 7.98 4.88
N LYS A 179 -9.55 6.99 5.19
CA LYS A 179 -9.86 6.55 6.57
C LYS A 179 -8.80 5.62 7.16
N ILE A 180 -8.02 4.97 6.30
CA ILE A 180 -7.01 3.99 6.68
C ILE A 180 -5.75 4.26 5.86
N LEU A 181 -4.61 4.31 6.53
CA LEU A 181 -3.30 4.41 5.89
C LEU A 181 -2.50 3.11 6.11
N TYR A 182 -2.12 2.45 5.03
CA TYR A 182 -1.20 1.32 5.06
C TYR A 182 0.20 1.76 4.65
N LEU A 183 1.17 1.46 5.51
CA LEU A 183 2.58 1.76 5.30
C LEU A 183 3.38 0.44 5.30
N ASP A 184 3.85 0.01 4.13
CA ASP A 184 4.69 -1.19 3.99
C ASP A 184 6.14 -0.77 3.80
N GLU A 185 6.91 -0.77 4.87
CA GLU A 185 8.32 -0.37 4.92
C GLU A 185 8.60 1.05 4.37
N PRO A 186 7.88 2.10 4.80
CA PRO A 186 7.94 3.44 4.19
C PRO A 186 9.27 4.17 4.40
N THR A 187 10.18 3.63 5.19
CA THR A 187 11.48 4.26 5.50
C THR A 187 12.67 3.44 5.01
N ILE A 188 12.44 2.39 4.23
CA ILE A 188 13.54 1.56 3.73
C ILE A 188 14.44 2.35 2.76
N GLY A 189 15.75 2.24 2.96
CA GLY A 189 16.74 2.94 2.10
C GLY A 189 16.85 4.45 2.32
N LEU A 190 16.11 5.04 3.27
CA LEU A 190 16.22 6.44 3.62
C LEU A 190 17.37 6.67 4.63
N ASP A 191 18.02 7.83 4.55
CA ASP A 191 18.93 8.30 5.59
C ASP A 191 18.20 8.67 6.89
N VAL A 192 18.95 8.90 7.96
CA VAL A 192 18.40 9.15 9.32
C VAL A 192 17.55 10.42 9.36
N VAL A 193 17.96 11.48 8.67
CA VAL A 193 17.27 12.78 8.69
C VAL A 193 15.92 12.68 7.99
N VAL A 194 15.89 12.04 6.82
CA VAL A 194 14.64 11.84 6.07
C VAL A 194 13.70 10.87 6.80
N LYS A 195 14.24 9.81 7.44
CA LYS A 195 13.43 8.91 8.30
C LYS A 195 12.70 9.69 9.38
N GLU A 196 13.39 10.60 10.06
CA GLU A 196 12.78 11.38 11.14
C GLU A 196 11.71 12.33 10.61
N LYS A 197 11.93 12.99 9.46
CA LYS A 197 10.91 13.81 8.80
C LYS A 197 9.65 13.00 8.47
N VAL A 198 9.81 11.82 7.86
CA VAL A 198 8.69 10.91 7.55
C VAL A 198 7.95 10.47 8.82
N ARG A 199 8.68 10.14 9.89
CA ARG A 199 8.08 9.75 11.18
C ARG A 199 7.29 10.88 11.81
N THR A 200 7.83 12.10 11.80
CA THR A 200 7.15 13.28 12.29
C THR A 200 5.89 13.57 11.50
N ALA A 201 5.98 13.52 10.17
CA ALA A 201 4.81 13.67 9.29
C ALA A 201 3.70 12.67 9.61
N ILE A 202 4.03 11.38 9.79
CA ILE A 202 3.05 10.34 10.14
C ILE A 202 2.38 10.60 11.50
N LYS A 203 3.07 11.26 12.45
CA LYS A 203 2.49 11.61 13.76
C LYS A 203 1.53 12.81 13.70
N GLU A 204 1.71 13.68 12.72
CA GLU A 204 0.85 14.88 12.53
C GLU A 204 -0.39 14.60 11.69
N ILE A 205 -0.43 13.46 11.00
CA ILE A 205 -1.56 12.94 10.22
C ILE A 205 -2.54 12.19 11.10
#